data_eeeb66aece9bb4ede81ba139b7744773
#
_entry.id   eeeb66aece9bb4ede81ba139b7744773
#
_cell.length_a   1.000
_cell.length_b   1.000
_cell.length_c   1.000
_cell.angle_alpha   90.00
_cell.angle_beta   90.00
_cell.angle_gamma   90.00
#
_symmetry.space_group_name_H-M   'P 1'
#
loop_
_entity.id
_entity.type
_entity.pdbx_description
1 polymer ?
#
loop_
_entity_poly.entity_id
_entity_poly.type
_entity_poly.pdbx_seq_one_letter_code
_entity_poly.pdbx_strand_id
1 'polypeptide(L)'
;MVNKELNKIKVDRAKKWFAKVPNAENIDLETQIKICNKVAWRVGVLAFSLIALEFVLLAIFNEGALLYQLTDEINELAQHTRTRAERRGTALLAVLWLSPLFVLPVVVTFKMRNKWILAEANKYLALNPQRKGGMNTGNGKTQVAGSSSENEHYAGWRMQLENEKARSFGRDDLQQMLKLVNTKGRFECCLMPQTPVPMHQGRACSLLKVCADTGKCTFKLEINVMDVAQNKVAVTFGKGAFSYEATLALLTELVEEGRMPCLFDWEVLEDHRIGNPQGVDAYRAMLRLMPNSGQLMAAMNSCLNSPQQYFNNHQDRYEERGFEEEEDENTIIWFAMVDEMIEGQTAVELDWKTDREEFAEQMQELASETNLELKAEWLDEAGEVPAWCRTLDEKWAEHDYCVGCIDINSDSYVLFVSQRDNLEMLEALSLKVDQRIMRACRL
;
A
#
# COMPACT_ATOMS: atom_id res chain seq x y z
N MET A 1 -0.61 -4.73 -4.94
CA MET A 1 -1.34 -4.76 -6.25
C MET A 1 -1.64 -3.37 -6.79
N VAL A 2 -2.19 -2.46 -6.02
CA VAL A 2 -2.59 -1.09 -6.44
C VAL A 2 -1.44 -0.32 -7.10
N ASN A 3 -0.23 -0.34 -6.56
CA ASN A 3 0.93 0.37 -7.13
C ASN A 3 1.41 -0.22 -8.47
N LYS A 4 1.27 -1.52 -8.70
CA LYS A 4 1.66 -2.18 -9.95
C LYS A 4 0.68 -1.84 -11.08
N GLU A 5 -0.60 -1.76 -10.75
CA GLU A 5 -1.64 -1.29 -11.68
C GLU A 5 -1.52 0.21 -11.95
N LEU A 6 -1.26 1.03 -10.92
CA LEU A 6 -1.09 2.48 -11.08
C LEU A 6 0.09 2.82 -12.00
N ASN A 7 1.19 2.07 -11.93
CA ASN A 7 2.33 2.23 -12.83
C ASN A 7 2.03 1.73 -14.24
N LYS A 8 1.31 0.63 -14.39
CA LYS A 8 0.84 0.14 -15.68
C LYS A 8 -0.06 1.19 -16.35
N ILE A 9 -1.00 1.77 -15.58
CA ILE A 9 -1.88 2.84 -16.05
C ILE A 9 -1.08 4.06 -16.52
N LYS A 10 -0.02 4.48 -15.79
CA LYS A 10 0.82 5.62 -16.18
C LYS A 10 1.60 5.35 -17.47
N VAL A 11 2.16 4.15 -17.61
CA VAL A 11 2.89 3.72 -18.82
C VAL A 11 1.93 3.63 -20.01
N ASP A 12 0.78 3.01 -19.85
CA ASP A 12 -0.22 2.86 -20.92
C ASP A 12 -0.78 4.24 -21.33
N ARG A 13 -0.99 5.13 -20.34
CA ARG A 13 -1.36 6.51 -20.60
C ARG A 13 -0.29 7.24 -21.39
N ALA A 14 0.98 7.14 -21.02
CA ALA A 14 2.08 7.77 -21.73
C ALA A 14 2.15 7.25 -23.17
N LYS A 15 2.15 5.95 -23.38
CA LYS A 15 2.13 5.33 -24.70
C LYS A 15 0.95 5.82 -25.56
N LYS A 16 -0.26 5.83 -24.98
CA LYS A 16 -1.48 6.29 -25.67
C LYS A 16 -1.45 7.77 -26.02
N TRP A 17 -0.92 8.62 -25.14
CA TRP A 17 -0.90 10.06 -25.34
C TRP A 17 0.21 10.47 -26.31
N PHE A 18 1.34 9.79 -26.32
CA PHE A 18 2.46 10.03 -27.23
C PHE A 18 2.33 9.35 -28.60
N ALA A 19 1.36 8.44 -28.78
CA ALA A 19 1.18 7.71 -30.03
C ALA A 19 0.99 8.61 -31.27
N LYS A 20 0.56 9.87 -31.08
CA LYS A 20 0.35 10.86 -32.15
C LYS A 20 1.35 12.03 -32.11
N VAL A 21 2.37 11.97 -31.27
CA VAL A 21 3.39 13.01 -31.14
C VAL A 21 4.52 12.71 -32.13
N PRO A 22 4.85 13.63 -33.04
CA PRO A 22 5.99 13.46 -33.98
C PRO A 22 7.30 13.29 -33.20
N ASN A 23 8.15 12.38 -33.63
CA ASN A 23 9.46 12.06 -33.01
C ASN A 23 9.39 11.64 -31.54
N ALA A 24 8.29 11.04 -31.10
CA ALA A 24 8.11 10.54 -29.74
C ALA A 24 9.18 9.47 -29.35
N GLU A 25 9.72 8.76 -30.32
CA GLU A 25 10.81 7.80 -30.17
C GLU A 25 12.13 8.41 -29.65
N ASN A 26 12.31 9.70 -29.86
CA ASN A 26 13.49 10.42 -29.36
C ASN A 26 13.33 10.89 -27.90
N ILE A 27 12.18 10.63 -27.27
CA ILE A 27 11.90 10.96 -25.88
C ILE A 27 11.80 9.65 -25.10
N ASP A 28 12.65 9.47 -24.11
CA ASP A 28 12.62 8.31 -23.23
C ASP A 28 11.28 8.20 -22.48
N LEU A 29 10.88 6.98 -22.16
CA LEU A 29 9.58 6.68 -21.56
C LEU A 29 9.36 7.40 -20.21
N GLU A 30 10.41 7.57 -19.43
CA GLU A 30 10.34 8.28 -18.15
C GLU A 30 9.98 9.76 -18.35
N THR A 31 10.63 10.40 -19.31
CA THR A 31 10.31 11.80 -19.70
C THR A 31 8.91 11.91 -20.27
N GLN A 32 8.46 10.93 -21.09
CA GLN A 32 7.08 10.89 -21.56
C GLN A 32 6.08 10.83 -20.39
N ILE A 33 6.36 10.00 -19.36
CA ILE A 33 5.52 9.91 -18.17
C ILE A 33 5.51 11.23 -17.37
N LYS A 34 6.68 11.89 -17.21
CA LYS A 34 6.78 13.18 -16.53
C LYS A 34 5.96 14.25 -17.25
N ILE A 35 6.07 14.33 -18.59
CA ILE A 35 5.27 15.23 -19.42
C ILE A 35 3.78 14.91 -19.28
N CYS A 36 3.39 13.63 -19.33
CA CYS A 36 2.00 13.21 -19.14
C CYS A 36 1.45 13.59 -17.78
N ASN A 37 2.22 13.43 -16.71
CA ASN A 37 1.80 13.81 -15.35
C ASN A 37 1.62 15.33 -15.23
N LYS A 38 2.54 16.10 -15.74
CA LYS A 38 2.45 17.58 -15.79
C LYS A 38 1.22 18.05 -16.55
N VAL A 39 0.97 17.46 -17.72
CA VAL A 39 -0.20 17.79 -18.55
C VAL A 39 -1.49 17.30 -17.86
N ALA A 40 -1.49 16.11 -17.25
CA ALA A 40 -2.65 15.59 -16.51
C ALA A 40 -3.06 16.51 -15.36
N TRP A 41 -2.09 17.03 -14.60
CA TRP A 41 -2.36 18.01 -13.56
C TRP A 41 -3.01 19.29 -14.14
N ARG A 42 -2.45 19.86 -15.20
CA ARG A 42 -3.03 21.05 -15.86
C ARG A 42 -4.44 20.80 -16.40
N VAL A 43 -4.67 19.61 -16.96
CA VAL A 43 -5.99 19.19 -17.45
C VAL A 43 -6.96 19.08 -16.28
N GLY A 44 -6.53 18.51 -15.15
CA GLY A 44 -7.34 18.41 -13.93
C GLY A 44 -7.74 19.78 -13.38
N VAL A 45 -6.77 20.70 -13.26
CA VAL A 45 -7.03 22.08 -12.82
C VAL A 45 -7.99 22.80 -13.76
N LEU A 46 -7.80 22.67 -15.08
CA LEU A 46 -8.69 23.29 -16.08
C LEU A 46 -10.11 22.71 -15.98
N ALA A 47 -10.25 21.39 -15.86
CA ALA A 47 -11.55 20.74 -15.72
C ALA A 47 -12.28 21.23 -14.48
N PHE A 48 -11.60 21.25 -13.33
CA PHE A 48 -12.17 21.75 -12.08
C PHE A 48 -12.59 23.23 -12.19
N SER A 49 -11.74 24.07 -12.78
CA SER A 49 -12.05 25.50 -12.98
C SER A 49 -13.26 25.71 -13.88
N LEU A 50 -13.40 24.90 -14.93
CA LEU A 50 -14.56 24.99 -15.83
C LEU A 50 -15.85 24.55 -15.12
N ILE A 51 -15.80 23.45 -14.37
CA ILE A 51 -16.94 22.98 -13.57
C ILE A 51 -17.33 24.03 -12.53
N ALA A 52 -16.35 24.58 -11.80
CA ALA A 52 -16.61 25.64 -10.83
C ALA A 52 -17.25 26.89 -11.49
N LEU A 53 -16.76 27.26 -12.67
CA LEU A 53 -17.34 28.38 -13.43
C LEU A 53 -18.78 28.07 -13.84
N GLU A 54 -19.10 26.86 -14.28
CA GLU A 54 -20.47 26.46 -14.64
C GLU A 54 -21.40 26.53 -13.42
N PHE A 55 -20.96 26.10 -12.24
CA PHE A 55 -21.74 26.25 -11.00
C PHE A 55 -21.96 27.71 -10.63
N VAL A 56 -20.93 28.56 -10.78
CA VAL A 56 -21.07 30.00 -10.52
C VAL A 56 -22.06 30.62 -11.50
N LEU A 57 -21.99 30.25 -12.78
CA LEU A 57 -22.95 30.74 -13.77
C LEU A 57 -24.38 30.30 -13.49
N LEU A 58 -24.58 29.03 -13.05
CA LEU A 58 -25.89 28.52 -12.64
C LEU A 58 -26.41 29.24 -11.39
N ALA A 59 -25.54 29.58 -10.44
CA ALA A 59 -25.92 30.31 -9.24
C ALA A 59 -26.33 31.76 -9.53
N ILE A 60 -25.70 32.41 -10.54
CA ILE A 60 -26.02 33.76 -10.94
C ILE A 60 -27.26 33.80 -11.86
N PHE A 61 -27.43 32.77 -12.67
CA PHE A 61 -28.52 32.68 -13.62
C PHE A 61 -29.85 32.48 -12.91
N ASN A 62 -30.79 33.35 -13.14
CA ASN A 62 -32.15 33.35 -12.55
C ASN A 62 -32.14 33.24 -11.00
N GLU A 63 -31.21 33.97 -10.37
CA GLU A 63 -31.06 34.01 -8.90
C GLU A 63 -30.86 32.61 -8.25
N GLY A 64 -30.29 31.66 -9.00
CA GLY A 64 -30.05 30.30 -8.52
C GLY A 64 -31.26 29.36 -8.56
N ALA A 65 -32.40 29.80 -9.10
CA ALA A 65 -33.63 28.98 -9.11
C ALA A 65 -33.43 27.60 -9.80
N LEU A 66 -32.62 27.56 -10.87
CA LEU A 66 -32.27 26.30 -11.54
C LEU A 66 -31.50 25.34 -10.64
N LEU A 67 -30.62 25.87 -9.81
CA LEU A 67 -29.80 25.09 -8.87
C LEU A 67 -30.65 24.52 -7.75
N TYR A 68 -31.59 25.29 -7.23
CA TYR A 68 -32.57 24.86 -6.24
C TYR A 68 -33.50 23.76 -6.78
N GLN A 69 -34.05 23.94 -7.98
CA GLN A 69 -34.90 22.93 -8.62
C GLN A 69 -34.15 21.59 -8.81
N LEU A 70 -32.88 21.64 -9.27
CA LEU A 70 -32.06 20.46 -9.48
C LEU A 70 -31.75 19.75 -8.16
N THR A 71 -31.52 20.50 -7.10
CA THR A 71 -31.28 19.97 -5.75
C THR A 71 -32.54 19.32 -5.17
N ASP A 72 -33.69 19.97 -5.34
CA ASP A 72 -34.97 19.45 -4.86
C ASP A 72 -35.37 18.17 -5.59
N GLU A 73 -35.19 18.09 -6.91
CA GLU A 73 -35.46 16.87 -7.67
C GLU A 73 -34.54 15.72 -7.28
N ILE A 74 -33.24 15.98 -7.04
CA ILE A 74 -32.28 14.96 -6.57
C ILE A 74 -32.66 14.47 -5.16
N ASN A 75 -33.04 15.39 -4.27
CA ASN A 75 -33.46 15.05 -2.92
C ASN A 75 -34.77 14.25 -2.91
N GLU A 76 -35.72 14.62 -3.75
CA GLU A 76 -36.98 13.89 -3.91
C GLU A 76 -36.74 12.46 -4.42
N LEU A 77 -35.87 12.31 -5.41
CA LEU A 77 -35.44 11.00 -5.89
C LEU A 77 -34.74 10.19 -4.80
N ALA A 78 -33.88 10.78 -3.98
CA ALA A 78 -33.16 10.10 -2.90
C ALA A 78 -34.07 9.63 -1.76
N GLN A 79 -35.12 10.40 -1.44
CA GLN A 79 -36.07 10.07 -0.36
C GLN A 79 -37.03 8.91 -0.71
N HIS A 80 -37.25 8.62 -1.98
CA HIS A 80 -38.19 7.58 -2.43
C HIS A 80 -37.54 6.21 -2.65
N THR A 81 -36.21 6.07 -2.47
CA THR A 81 -35.49 4.82 -2.73
C THR A 81 -35.38 3.95 -1.48
N ARG A 82 -35.96 2.74 -1.52
CA ARG A 82 -35.97 1.78 -0.42
C ARG A 82 -34.94 0.65 -0.59
N THR A 83 -34.56 0.30 -1.82
CA THR A 83 -33.67 -0.83 -2.09
C THR A 83 -32.33 -0.37 -2.72
N ARG A 84 -31.29 -1.19 -2.61
CA ARG A 84 -29.95 -0.93 -3.21
C ARG A 84 -30.01 -0.81 -4.73
N ALA A 85 -30.90 -1.58 -5.36
CA ALA A 85 -31.12 -1.50 -6.82
C ALA A 85 -31.76 -0.15 -7.20
N GLU A 86 -32.72 0.32 -6.44
CA GLU A 86 -33.35 1.64 -6.62
C GLU A 86 -32.35 2.76 -6.39
N ARG A 87 -31.51 2.68 -5.34
CA ARG A 87 -30.43 3.66 -5.08
C ARG A 87 -29.42 3.73 -6.22
N ARG A 88 -29.03 2.59 -6.81
CA ARG A 88 -28.16 2.56 -8.00
C ARG A 88 -28.85 3.16 -9.22
N GLY A 89 -30.14 2.88 -9.42
CA GLY A 89 -30.96 3.48 -10.47
C GLY A 89 -31.07 4.98 -10.31
N THR A 90 -31.32 5.46 -9.08
CA THR A 90 -31.42 6.89 -8.74
C THR A 90 -30.08 7.61 -8.94
N ALA A 91 -28.98 6.99 -8.50
CA ALA A 91 -27.64 7.53 -8.72
C ALA A 91 -27.30 7.65 -10.22
N LEU A 92 -27.69 6.67 -11.03
CA LEU A 92 -27.54 6.71 -12.49
C LEU A 92 -28.37 7.83 -13.11
N LEU A 93 -29.62 8.05 -12.67
CA LEU A 93 -30.46 9.14 -13.12
C LEU A 93 -29.88 10.49 -12.72
N ALA A 94 -29.41 10.65 -11.49
CA ALA A 94 -28.73 11.87 -11.04
C ALA A 94 -27.46 12.17 -11.88
N VAL A 95 -26.66 11.16 -12.21
CA VAL A 95 -25.51 11.30 -13.11
C VAL A 95 -25.92 11.72 -14.52
N LEU A 96 -27.01 11.18 -15.05
CA LEU A 96 -27.54 11.57 -16.37
C LEU A 96 -28.03 13.04 -16.35
N TRP A 97 -28.70 13.47 -15.30
CA TRP A 97 -29.17 14.85 -15.13
C TRP A 97 -28.03 15.86 -14.99
N LEU A 98 -26.96 15.47 -14.27
CA LEU A 98 -25.76 16.28 -14.12
C LEU A 98 -24.81 16.19 -15.31
N SER A 99 -25.02 15.23 -16.23
CA SER A 99 -24.11 15.00 -17.37
C SER A 99 -23.85 16.23 -18.24
N PRO A 100 -24.80 17.14 -18.53
CA PRO A 100 -24.53 18.34 -19.30
C PRO A 100 -23.44 19.23 -18.69
N LEU A 101 -23.35 19.29 -17.35
CA LEU A 101 -22.34 20.07 -16.62
C LEU A 101 -20.91 19.52 -16.81
N PHE A 102 -20.76 18.26 -17.22
CA PHE A 102 -19.45 17.64 -17.43
C PHE A 102 -19.04 17.56 -18.90
N VAL A 103 -19.98 17.68 -19.83
CA VAL A 103 -19.71 17.52 -21.28
C VAL A 103 -18.77 18.60 -21.80
N LEU A 104 -19.02 19.87 -21.47
CA LEU A 104 -18.20 20.99 -21.96
C LEU A 104 -16.77 20.93 -21.38
N PRO A 105 -16.57 20.80 -20.06
CA PRO A 105 -15.23 20.62 -19.48
C PRO A 105 -14.46 19.44 -20.08
N VAL A 106 -15.13 18.30 -20.29
CA VAL A 106 -14.50 17.10 -20.89
C VAL A 106 -14.04 17.39 -22.33
N VAL A 107 -14.87 17.96 -23.17
CA VAL A 107 -14.51 18.27 -24.57
C VAL A 107 -13.34 19.26 -24.65
N VAL A 108 -13.39 20.33 -23.85
CA VAL A 108 -12.33 21.34 -23.80
C VAL A 108 -11.02 20.74 -23.31
N THR A 109 -11.05 19.97 -22.24
CA THR A 109 -9.84 19.35 -21.66
C THR A 109 -9.21 18.34 -22.60
N PHE A 110 -9.98 17.55 -23.34
CA PHE A 110 -9.46 16.64 -24.37
C PHE A 110 -8.73 17.38 -25.50
N LYS A 111 -9.28 18.51 -25.99
CA LYS A 111 -8.62 19.32 -27.00
C LYS A 111 -7.34 19.95 -26.48
N MET A 112 -7.36 20.50 -25.27
CA MET A 112 -6.20 21.16 -24.66
C MET A 112 -5.10 20.20 -24.33
N ARG A 113 -5.43 18.99 -23.86
CA ARG A 113 -4.47 17.93 -23.57
C ARG A 113 -3.50 17.68 -24.72
N ASN A 114 -4.03 17.46 -25.90
CA ASN A 114 -3.20 17.14 -27.08
C ASN A 114 -2.27 18.30 -27.45
N LYS A 115 -2.77 19.54 -27.35
CA LYS A 115 -1.94 20.74 -27.58
C LYS A 115 -0.79 20.84 -26.55
N TRP A 116 -1.07 20.60 -25.28
CA TRP A 116 -0.07 20.73 -24.24
C TRP A 116 0.97 19.61 -24.28
N ILE A 117 0.59 18.38 -24.64
CA ILE A 117 1.54 17.28 -24.83
C ILE A 117 2.50 17.63 -25.96
N LEU A 118 1.99 18.09 -27.11
CA LEU A 118 2.81 18.46 -28.26
C LEU A 118 3.76 19.62 -27.92
N ALA A 119 3.27 20.64 -27.20
CA ALA A 119 4.07 21.76 -26.77
C ALA A 119 5.22 21.39 -25.82
N GLU A 120 4.94 20.55 -24.80
CA GLU A 120 5.97 20.09 -23.86
C GLU A 120 6.97 19.14 -24.53
N ALA A 121 6.50 18.25 -25.42
CA ALA A 121 7.38 17.36 -26.18
C ALA A 121 8.32 18.15 -27.10
N ASN A 122 7.79 19.12 -27.85
CA ASN A 122 8.62 19.98 -28.71
C ASN A 122 9.61 20.83 -27.92
N LYS A 123 9.21 21.34 -26.75
CA LYS A 123 10.11 22.06 -25.85
C LYS A 123 11.27 21.16 -25.36
N TYR A 124 10.99 19.92 -25.00
CA TYR A 124 12.02 18.96 -24.60
C TYR A 124 12.98 18.65 -25.75
N LEU A 125 12.46 18.39 -26.95
CA LEU A 125 13.27 18.10 -28.16
C LEU A 125 14.14 19.28 -28.56
N ALA A 126 13.66 20.51 -28.40
CA ALA A 126 14.41 21.75 -28.68
C ALA A 126 15.57 21.97 -27.70
N LEU A 127 15.40 21.56 -26.43
CA LEU A 127 16.43 21.70 -25.39
C LEU A 127 17.50 20.59 -25.45
N ASN A 128 17.22 19.47 -26.17
CA ASN A 128 18.12 18.32 -26.29
C ASN A 128 18.41 17.97 -27.76
N PRO A 129 19.06 18.84 -28.53
CA PRO A 129 19.26 18.64 -29.99
C PRO A 129 20.26 17.50 -30.33
N GLN A 130 21.04 17.00 -29.39
CA GLN A 130 22.12 16.03 -29.65
C GLN A 130 21.69 14.56 -29.76
N ARG A 131 20.41 14.23 -29.63
CA ARG A 131 19.90 12.85 -29.82
C ARG A 131 19.45 12.52 -31.24
N LYS A 132 19.72 13.41 -32.22
CA LYS A 132 19.52 13.10 -33.64
C LYS A 132 20.78 12.44 -34.19
N GLY A 133 20.80 11.14 -34.26
CA GLY A 133 21.77 10.40 -35.06
C GLY A 133 22.74 9.54 -34.25
N GLY A 134 22.59 8.25 -34.39
CA GLY A 134 23.57 7.30 -33.91
C GLY A 134 23.07 5.88 -33.78
N MET A 135 22.43 5.37 -34.83
CA MET A 135 22.39 3.91 -35.01
C MET A 135 23.73 3.55 -35.60
N ASN A 136 24.68 3.14 -34.77
CA ASN A 136 25.90 2.47 -35.21
C ASN A 136 25.99 1.14 -34.47
N THR A 137 25.71 0.10 -35.24
CA THR A 137 26.10 -1.28 -34.99
C THR A 137 27.63 -1.35 -34.91
N GLY A 138 28.13 -1.45 -33.69
CA GLY A 138 29.55 -1.66 -33.42
C GLY A 138 29.69 -2.78 -32.40
N ASN A 139 29.98 -3.98 -32.90
CA ASN A 139 30.57 -5.07 -32.12
C ASN A 139 31.91 -4.59 -31.54
N GLY A 140 31.88 -4.18 -30.28
CA GLY A 140 33.09 -3.86 -29.53
C GLY A 140 33.11 -4.68 -28.25
N LYS A 141 33.84 -5.79 -28.26
CA LYS A 141 34.37 -6.44 -27.07
C LYS A 141 35.21 -5.41 -26.32
N THR A 142 34.65 -4.75 -25.36
CA THR A 142 35.46 -3.96 -24.40
C THR A 142 35.92 -4.91 -23.31
N GLN A 143 37.14 -5.40 -23.46
CA GLN A 143 37.92 -5.87 -22.33
C GLN A 143 38.10 -4.68 -21.40
N VAL A 144 37.50 -4.73 -20.25
CA VAL A 144 37.81 -3.80 -19.16
C VAL A 144 39.15 -4.22 -18.60
N ALA A 145 40.17 -3.46 -18.96
CA ALA A 145 41.49 -3.54 -18.34
C ALA A 145 41.35 -3.16 -16.87
N GLY A 146 41.78 -4.04 -16.00
CA GLY A 146 41.77 -3.83 -14.56
C GLY A 146 42.65 -2.65 -14.17
N SER A 147 42.01 -1.66 -13.51
CA SER A 147 42.71 -0.80 -12.59
C SER A 147 42.58 -1.43 -11.22
N SER A 148 43.66 -1.99 -10.73
CA SER A 148 43.82 -2.47 -9.35
C SER A 148 43.85 -1.27 -8.39
N SER A 149 42.70 -0.75 -8.00
CA SER A 149 42.54 -0.21 -6.69
C SER A 149 42.13 -1.36 -5.77
N GLU A 150 42.72 -1.47 -4.60
CA GLU A 150 42.35 -2.43 -3.57
C GLU A 150 40.89 -2.16 -3.18
N ASN A 151 39.99 -2.75 -3.95
CA ASN A 151 38.56 -2.76 -3.59
C ASN A 151 38.43 -3.74 -2.43
N GLU A 152 38.26 -3.22 -1.22
CA GLU A 152 37.83 -4.01 -0.08
C GLU A 152 36.52 -4.69 -0.45
N HIS A 153 36.59 -5.98 -0.74
CA HIS A 153 35.41 -6.79 -0.98
C HIS A 153 34.69 -6.98 0.36
N TYR A 154 33.37 -6.84 0.34
CA TYR A 154 32.57 -7.12 1.52
C TYR A 154 32.67 -8.61 1.90
N ALA A 155 33.50 -8.86 2.92
CA ALA A 155 33.75 -10.21 3.40
C ALA A 155 32.44 -10.84 3.92
N GLY A 156 32.17 -12.07 3.47
CA GLY A 156 30.99 -12.79 3.93
C GLY A 156 29.68 -12.49 3.19
N TRP A 157 29.73 -11.67 2.13
CA TRP A 157 28.55 -11.40 1.31
C TRP A 157 28.78 -11.76 -0.17
N ARG A 158 27.70 -12.15 -0.83
CA ARG A 158 27.65 -12.37 -2.28
C ARG A 158 26.52 -11.57 -2.90
N MET A 159 26.76 -11.04 -4.08
CA MET A 159 25.77 -10.34 -4.89
C MET A 159 25.44 -11.17 -6.13
N GLN A 160 24.16 -11.33 -6.42
CA GLN A 160 23.64 -11.97 -7.61
C GLN A 160 22.72 -11.00 -8.34
N LEU A 161 23.07 -10.72 -9.58
CA LEU A 161 22.20 -9.98 -10.50
C LEU A 161 21.34 -10.98 -11.28
N GLU A 162 20.22 -10.50 -11.82
CA GLU A 162 19.30 -11.30 -12.62
C GLU A 162 20.05 -12.11 -13.69
N ASN A 163 19.91 -13.43 -13.69
CA ASN A 163 20.57 -14.39 -14.59
C ASN A 163 22.11 -14.48 -14.50
N GLU A 164 22.75 -13.88 -13.52
CA GLU A 164 24.17 -14.00 -13.27
C GLU A 164 24.47 -14.98 -12.12
N LYS A 165 25.71 -15.48 -12.10
CA LYS A 165 26.16 -16.26 -10.92
C LYS A 165 26.51 -15.32 -9.77
N ALA A 166 26.23 -15.77 -8.55
CA ALA A 166 26.60 -15.05 -7.36
C ALA A 166 28.12 -14.81 -7.28
N ARG A 167 28.53 -13.56 -7.07
CA ARG A 167 29.94 -13.13 -7.01
C ARG A 167 30.24 -12.30 -5.77
N SER A 168 31.49 -12.22 -5.38
CA SER A 168 31.96 -11.24 -4.41
C SER A 168 31.84 -9.82 -4.99
N PHE A 169 31.63 -8.83 -4.15
CA PHE A 169 31.43 -7.44 -4.56
C PHE A 169 32.01 -6.47 -3.50
N GLY A 170 32.29 -5.26 -3.92
CA GLY A 170 32.70 -4.15 -3.06
C GLY A 170 31.72 -2.99 -3.12
N ARG A 171 32.09 -1.88 -2.49
CA ARG A 171 31.24 -0.67 -2.41
C ARG A 171 30.93 -0.08 -3.79
N ASP A 172 31.91 -0.08 -4.69
CA ASP A 172 31.72 0.45 -6.05
C ASP A 172 30.76 -0.43 -6.86
N ASP A 173 30.85 -1.76 -6.72
CA ASP A 173 29.92 -2.69 -7.34
C ASP A 173 28.47 -2.46 -6.87
N LEU A 174 28.28 -2.21 -5.55
CA LEU A 174 26.99 -1.93 -4.97
C LEU A 174 26.37 -0.64 -5.55
N GLN A 175 27.20 0.44 -5.64
CA GLN A 175 26.75 1.69 -6.25
C GLN A 175 26.43 1.54 -7.74
N GLN A 176 27.25 0.80 -8.49
CA GLN A 176 26.99 0.52 -9.90
C GLN A 176 25.72 -0.30 -10.10
N MET A 177 25.50 -1.31 -9.24
CA MET A 177 24.30 -2.13 -9.24
C MET A 177 23.04 -1.27 -9.04
N LEU A 178 23.01 -0.40 -8.03
CA LEU A 178 21.88 0.48 -7.78
C LEU A 178 21.61 1.42 -8.98
N LYS A 179 22.65 1.92 -9.64
CA LYS A 179 22.50 2.70 -10.88
C LYS A 179 21.88 1.88 -12.01
N LEU A 180 22.28 0.62 -12.16
CA LEU A 180 21.75 -0.30 -13.19
C LEU A 180 20.29 -0.65 -12.90
N VAL A 181 19.94 -0.96 -11.66
CA VAL A 181 18.56 -1.25 -11.23
C VAL A 181 17.65 -0.07 -11.55
N ASN A 182 18.11 1.16 -11.32
CA ASN A 182 17.32 2.37 -11.59
C ASN A 182 17.12 2.65 -13.09
N THR A 183 18.08 2.27 -13.96
CA THR A 183 18.01 2.59 -15.39
C THR A 183 17.26 1.57 -16.24
N LYS A 184 17.18 0.31 -15.83
CA LYS A 184 16.64 -0.80 -16.66
C LYS A 184 15.22 -1.25 -16.33
N GLY A 185 14.57 -0.70 -15.34
CA GLY A 185 13.11 -0.83 -15.09
C GLY A 185 12.58 -2.21 -14.68
N ARG A 186 13.40 -3.27 -14.69
CA ARG A 186 13.06 -4.64 -14.29
C ARG A 186 14.29 -5.38 -13.76
N PHE A 187 15.06 -4.73 -12.95
CA PHE A 187 16.29 -5.33 -12.48
C PHE A 187 16.12 -5.75 -11.03
N GLU A 188 16.45 -6.99 -10.74
CA GLU A 188 16.49 -7.53 -9.39
C GLU A 188 17.94 -7.84 -9.02
N CYS A 189 18.32 -7.47 -7.82
CA CYS A 189 19.60 -7.85 -7.24
C CYS A 189 19.36 -8.53 -5.90
N CYS A 190 20.01 -9.68 -5.70
CA CYS A 190 20.00 -10.40 -4.43
C CYS A 190 21.36 -10.25 -3.74
N LEU A 191 21.34 -9.85 -2.48
CA LEU A 191 22.48 -9.85 -1.57
C LEU A 191 22.32 -11.02 -0.59
N MET A 192 23.28 -11.92 -0.59
CA MET A 192 23.24 -13.15 0.20
C MET A 192 24.41 -13.17 1.17
N PRO A 193 24.18 -13.15 2.48
CA PRO A 193 25.23 -13.37 3.45
C PRO A 193 25.68 -14.85 3.41
N GLN A 194 26.97 -15.12 3.54
CA GLN A 194 27.49 -16.48 3.68
C GLN A 194 27.05 -17.12 5.00
N THR A 195 26.95 -16.30 6.06
CA THR A 195 26.36 -16.67 7.33
C THR A 195 25.17 -15.74 7.55
N PRO A 196 23.96 -16.26 7.80
CA PRO A 196 22.78 -15.42 8.03
C PRO A 196 23.04 -14.38 9.12
N VAL A 197 22.62 -13.14 8.89
CA VAL A 197 22.80 -12.03 9.83
C VAL A 197 21.83 -12.21 11.00
N PRO A 198 22.33 -12.36 12.23
CA PRO A 198 21.46 -12.66 13.38
C PRO A 198 20.50 -11.50 13.67
N MET A 199 19.30 -11.87 14.04
CA MET A 199 18.23 -11.02 14.55
C MET A 199 17.78 -11.48 15.93
N HIS A 200 16.84 -10.78 16.53
CA HIS A 200 16.25 -11.25 17.80
C HIS A 200 15.50 -12.58 17.64
N GLN A 201 15.31 -13.30 18.74
CA GLN A 201 14.45 -14.50 18.86
C GLN A 201 14.83 -15.70 17.96
N GLY A 202 16.11 -15.94 17.75
CA GLY A 202 16.55 -17.09 16.94
C GLY A 202 16.27 -16.94 15.44
N ARG A 203 15.96 -15.74 15.00
CA ARG A 203 15.79 -15.39 13.58
C ARG A 203 17.08 -14.85 12.99
N ALA A 204 17.23 -14.92 11.66
CA ALA A 204 18.35 -14.33 10.95
C ALA A 204 17.94 -13.92 9.53
N CYS A 205 18.55 -12.87 9.00
CA CYS A 205 18.41 -12.50 7.60
C CYS A 205 19.24 -13.45 6.73
N SER A 206 18.60 -14.11 5.76
CA SER A 206 19.26 -15.04 4.83
C SER A 206 19.41 -14.47 3.41
N LEU A 207 18.61 -13.47 3.05
CA LEU A 207 18.64 -12.85 1.74
C LEU A 207 18.01 -11.46 1.81
N LEU A 208 18.62 -10.52 1.11
CA LEU A 208 18.02 -9.22 0.83
C LEU A 208 17.91 -9.05 -0.69
N LYS A 209 16.73 -8.72 -1.17
CA LYS A 209 16.44 -8.48 -2.57
C LYS A 209 16.16 -7.01 -2.80
N VAL A 210 16.79 -6.45 -3.81
CA VAL A 210 16.63 -5.07 -4.26
C VAL A 210 15.95 -5.07 -5.61
N CYS A 211 14.80 -4.44 -5.71
CA CYS A 211 14.04 -4.31 -6.95
C CYS A 211 13.87 -2.83 -7.28
N ALA A 212 13.84 -2.47 -8.56
CA ALA A 212 13.39 -1.16 -8.97
C ALA A 212 11.88 -1.04 -8.73
N ASP A 213 11.46 0.00 -8.03
CA ASP A 213 10.05 0.35 -7.93
C ASP A 213 9.64 1.07 -9.21
N THR A 214 9.06 0.28 -10.14
CA THR A 214 8.74 0.71 -11.49
C THR A 214 7.79 1.91 -11.47
N GLY A 215 8.30 3.09 -11.77
CA GLY A 215 7.54 4.32 -11.95
C GLY A 215 7.87 5.47 -10.99
N LYS A 216 8.70 5.27 -9.96
CA LYS A 216 8.98 6.31 -8.96
C LYS A 216 10.46 6.70 -8.80
N CYS A 217 11.39 6.17 -9.57
CA CYS A 217 12.84 6.29 -9.29
C CYS A 217 13.21 5.89 -7.85
N THR A 218 12.46 4.96 -7.27
CA THR A 218 12.64 4.43 -5.93
C THR A 218 12.89 2.94 -5.99
N PHE A 219 13.34 2.39 -4.89
CA PHE A 219 13.62 0.97 -4.75
C PHE A 219 12.61 0.32 -3.80
N LYS A 220 12.30 -0.93 -4.09
CA LYS A 220 11.64 -1.85 -3.17
C LYS A 220 12.69 -2.81 -2.64
N LEU A 221 12.73 -2.98 -1.33
CA LEU A 221 13.57 -3.95 -0.66
C LEU A 221 12.71 -5.09 -0.13
N GLU A 222 13.19 -6.32 -0.26
CA GLU A 222 12.56 -7.52 0.31
C GLU A 222 13.60 -8.27 1.14
N ILE A 223 13.27 -8.65 2.35
CA ILE A 223 14.16 -9.35 3.28
C ILE A 223 13.55 -10.69 3.64
N ASN A 224 14.31 -11.78 3.39
CA ASN A 224 13.94 -13.10 3.85
C ASN A 224 14.53 -13.33 5.24
N VAL A 225 13.64 -13.49 6.20
CA VAL A 225 13.97 -13.85 7.58
C VAL A 225 13.79 -15.35 7.75
N MET A 226 14.83 -16.03 8.22
CA MET A 226 14.80 -17.46 8.48
C MET A 226 14.71 -17.76 9.96
N ASP A 227 14.08 -18.86 10.29
CA ASP A 227 14.20 -19.53 11.59
C ASP A 227 15.53 -20.31 11.61
N VAL A 228 16.43 -19.93 12.51
CA VAL A 228 17.76 -20.53 12.60
C VAL A 228 17.67 -22.00 13.05
N ALA A 229 16.75 -22.34 13.95
CA ALA A 229 16.58 -23.69 14.47
C ALA A 229 16.05 -24.66 13.39
N GLN A 230 15.15 -24.19 12.54
CA GLN A 230 14.58 -24.98 11.44
C GLN A 230 15.37 -24.89 10.14
N ASN A 231 16.30 -23.93 10.04
CA ASN A 231 17.08 -23.62 8.81
C ASN A 231 16.17 -23.40 7.59
N LYS A 232 15.05 -22.69 7.77
CA LYS A 232 14.07 -22.39 6.72
C LYS A 232 13.68 -20.92 6.76
N VAL A 233 13.35 -20.36 5.60
CA VAL A 233 12.72 -19.03 5.53
C VAL A 233 11.38 -19.11 6.27
N ALA A 234 11.22 -18.24 7.25
CA ALA A 234 10.00 -18.14 8.03
C ALA A 234 9.08 -17.04 7.46
N VAL A 235 9.63 -15.85 7.22
CA VAL A 235 8.85 -14.69 6.78
C VAL A 235 9.64 -13.90 5.73
N THR A 236 8.94 -13.36 4.74
CA THR A 236 9.47 -12.39 3.79
C THR A 236 8.83 -11.03 4.04
N PHE A 237 9.64 -10.06 4.42
CA PHE A 237 9.22 -8.67 4.59
C PHE A 237 9.54 -7.85 3.35
N GLY A 238 8.72 -6.81 3.09
CA GLY A 238 8.95 -5.88 2.00
C GLY A 238 8.64 -4.44 2.38
N LYS A 239 9.44 -3.52 1.83
CA LYS A 239 9.18 -2.08 1.94
C LYS A 239 9.59 -1.38 0.65
N GLY A 240 8.74 -0.50 0.17
CA GLY A 240 8.98 0.29 -1.04
C GLY A 240 9.36 1.74 -0.75
N ALA A 241 9.46 2.52 -1.82
CA ALA A 241 9.66 3.97 -1.80
C ALA A 241 11.02 4.46 -1.26
N PHE A 242 12.05 3.61 -1.23
CA PHE A 242 13.39 4.04 -0.86
C PHE A 242 14.03 4.88 -1.97
N SER A 243 14.63 6.02 -1.62
CA SER A 243 15.51 6.76 -2.52
C SER A 243 16.82 5.99 -2.79
N TYR A 244 17.59 6.42 -3.80
CA TYR A 244 18.91 5.86 -4.06
C TYR A 244 19.82 5.98 -2.82
N GLU A 245 19.85 7.14 -2.19
CA GLU A 245 20.69 7.43 -1.03
C GLU A 245 20.27 6.60 0.18
N ALA A 246 18.96 6.51 0.46
CA ALA A 246 18.43 5.70 1.56
C ALA A 246 18.72 4.22 1.36
N THR A 247 18.57 3.71 0.12
CA THR A 247 18.87 2.33 -0.22
C THR A 247 20.38 2.05 -0.03
N LEU A 248 21.23 2.91 -0.56
CA LEU A 248 22.67 2.74 -0.44
C LEU A 248 23.13 2.77 1.04
N ALA A 249 22.60 3.69 1.85
CA ALA A 249 22.91 3.77 3.27
C ALA A 249 22.50 2.49 4.00
N LEU A 250 21.26 2.03 3.81
CA LEU A 250 20.74 0.81 4.44
C LEU A 250 21.56 -0.43 4.05
N LEU A 251 21.89 -0.58 2.76
CA LEU A 251 22.68 -1.71 2.28
C LEU A 251 24.11 -1.65 2.83
N THR A 252 24.70 -0.47 2.93
CA THR A 252 26.04 -0.29 3.50
C THR A 252 26.07 -0.66 4.98
N GLU A 253 25.12 -0.17 5.79
CA GLU A 253 25.01 -0.55 7.21
C GLU A 253 24.82 -2.06 7.41
N LEU A 254 23.98 -2.67 6.58
CA LEU A 254 23.74 -4.12 6.66
C LEU A 254 25.02 -4.92 6.31
N VAL A 255 25.70 -4.55 5.23
CA VAL A 255 26.82 -5.33 4.69
C VAL A 255 28.12 -5.07 5.48
N GLU A 256 28.39 -3.83 5.87
CA GLU A 256 29.60 -3.44 6.61
C GLU A 256 29.49 -3.69 8.12
N GLU A 257 28.35 -3.37 8.71
CA GLU A 257 28.17 -3.41 10.16
C GLU A 257 27.34 -4.60 10.64
N GLY A 258 26.74 -5.35 9.73
CA GLY A 258 25.79 -6.43 10.06
C GLY A 258 24.54 -5.92 10.77
N ARG A 259 24.24 -4.63 10.66
CA ARG A 259 23.10 -4.01 11.32
C ARG A 259 21.85 -4.16 10.47
N MET A 260 20.90 -4.93 10.99
CA MET A 260 19.59 -5.10 10.36
C MET A 260 18.77 -3.81 10.46
N PRO A 261 18.01 -3.45 9.39
CA PRO A 261 17.03 -2.38 9.51
C PRO A 261 15.93 -2.77 10.49
N CYS A 262 15.31 -1.79 11.11
CA CYS A 262 14.10 -2.03 11.88
C CYS A 262 12.97 -2.46 10.92
N LEU A 263 12.49 -3.70 11.06
CA LEU A 263 11.41 -4.25 10.22
C LEU A 263 10.01 -3.88 10.71
N PHE A 264 9.92 -3.02 11.69
CA PHE A 264 8.70 -2.63 12.36
C PHE A 264 7.62 -2.06 11.40
N ASP A 265 8.04 -1.25 10.44
CA ASP A 265 7.20 -0.61 9.44
C ASP A 265 7.28 -1.28 8.05
N TRP A 266 7.76 -2.52 8.00
CA TRP A 266 7.80 -3.34 6.79
C TRP A 266 6.55 -4.21 6.68
N GLU A 267 6.02 -4.37 5.47
CA GLU A 267 4.88 -5.26 5.19
C GLU A 267 5.33 -6.73 5.21
N VAL A 268 4.50 -7.61 5.77
CA VAL A 268 4.65 -9.06 5.59
C VAL A 268 4.16 -9.41 4.18
N LEU A 269 5.07 -9.83 3.30
CA LEU A 269 4.72 -10.23 1.94
C LEU A 269 4.30 -11.71 1.88
N GLU A 270 4.98 -12.55 2.67
CA GLU A 270 4.73 -13.98 2.74
C GLU A 270 5.18 -14.51 4.10
N ASP A 271 4.36 -15.34 4.73
CA ASP A 271 4.71 -16.08 5.94
C ASP A 271 4.62 -17.58 5.65
N HIS A 272 5.77 -18.22 5.65
CA HIS A 272 5.88 -19.65 5.34
C HIS A 272 5.52 -20.56 6.51
N ARG A 273 5.34 -20.02 7.72
CA ARG A 273 4.98 -20.78 8.94
C ARG A 273 3.53 -21.25 8.91
N ILE A 274 2.67 -20.51 8.24
CA ILE A 274 1.21 -20.74 8.25
C ILE A 274 0.71 -21.72 7.18
N GLY A 275 1.56 -22.15 6.26
CA GLY A 275 1.11 -22.96 5.12
C GLY A 275 0.28 -22.16 4.12
N ASN A 276 -0.72 -22.81 3.50
CA ASN A 276 -1.58 -22.15 2.50
C ASN A 276 -3.07 -22.44 2.74
N PRO A 277 -3.65 -22.11 3.91
CA PRO A 277 -5.08 -22.25 4.14
C PRO A 277 -5.85 -21.25 3.24
N GLN A 278 -7.08 -21.63 2.87
CA GLN A 278 -7.96 -20.82 2.02
C GLN A 278 -9.37 -20.76 2.64
N GLY A 279 -10.12 -19.70 2.33
CA GLY A 279 -11.50 -19.53 2.75
C GLY A 279 -11.69 -19.72 4.26
N VAL A 280 -12.64 -20.54 4.67
CA VAL A 280 -12.97 -20.80 6.10
C VAL A 280 -11.76 -21.32 6.91
N ASP A 281 -10.86 -22.10 6.30
CA ASP A 281 -9.67 -22.59 7.00
C ASP A 281 -8.66 -21.48 7.29
N ALA A 282 -8.58 -20.45 6.44
CA ALA A 282 -7.78 -19.27 6.71
C ALA A 282 -8.37 -18.46 7.88
N TYR A 283 -9.68 -18.29 7.95
CA TYR A 283 -10.36 -17.71 9.13
C TYR A 283 -10.10 -18.50 10.40
N ARG A 284 -10.24 -19.84 10.36
CA ARG A 284 -9.92 -20.69 11.52
C ARG A 284 -8.46 -20.54 11.96
N ALA A 285 -7.54 -20.36 11.02
CA ALA A 285 -6.14 -20.13 11.34
C ALA A 285 -5.93 -18.75 11.98
N MET A 286 -6.57 -17.68 11.48
CA MET A 286 -6.54 -16.34 12.07
C MET A 286 -7.08 -16.34 13.50
N LEU A 287 -8.27 -16.91 13.72
CA LEU A 287 -8.92 -16.95 15.03
C LEU A 287 -8.05 -17.64 16.12
N ARG A 288 -7.21 -18.60 15.74
CA ARG A 288 -6.26 -19.24 16.69
C ARG A 288 -5.11 -18.33 17.13
N LEU A 289 -4.83 -17.28 16.36
CA LEU A 289 -3.74 -16.34 16.62
C LEU A 289 -4.24 -15.04 17.28
N MET A 290 -5.57 -14.82 17.26
CA MET A 290 -6.21 -13.66 17.89
C MET A 290 -6.18 -13.77 19.43
N PRO A 291 -6.25 -12.64 20.16
CA PRO A 291 -6.45 -12.65 21.60
C PRO A 291 -7.70 -13.47 21.99
N ASN A 292 -7.66 -14.12 23.16
CA ASN A 292 -8.74 -14.97 23.65
C ASN A 292 -9.28 -15.98 22.64
N SER A 293 -8.38 -16.57 21.85
CA SER A 293 -8.69 -17.42 20.68
C SER A 293 -9.70 -18.54 20.96
N GLY A 294 -9.71 -19.09 22.16
CA GLY A 294 -10.65 -20.15 22.55
C GLY A 294 -12.10 -19.66 22.60
N GLN A 295 -12.34 -18.50 23.22
CA GLN A 295 -13.65 -17.90 23.33
C GLN A 295 -14.11 -17.38 21.97
N LEU A 296 -13.25 -16.67 21.25
CA LEU A 296 -13.52 -16.15 19.91
C LEU A 296 -13.84 -17.28 18.91
N MET A 297 -13.10 -18.39 18.94
CA MET A 297 -13.38 -19.55 18.10
C MET A 297 -14.75 -20.16 18.42
N ALA A 298 -15.14 -20.22 19.69
CA ALA A 298 -16.45 -20.73 20.07
C ALA A 298 -17.58 -19.82 19.57
N ALA A 299 -17.44 -18.52 19.71
CA ALA A 299 -18.39 -17.53 19.22
C ALA A 299 -18.53 -17.57 17.68
N MET A 300 -17.41 -17.65 16.96
CA MET A 300 -17.38 -17.68 15.51
C MET A 300 -17.81 -19.01 14.87
N ASN A 301 -17.95 -20.09 15.64
CA ASN A 301 -18.20 -21.41 15.07
C ASN A 301 -19.51 -21.51 14.27
N SER A 302 -20.57 -20.85 14.72
CA SER A 302 -21.86 -20.80 13.99
C SER A 302 -21.71 -20.03 12.67
N CYS A 303 -21.02 -18.90 12.67
CA CYS A 303 -20.75 -18.07 11.49
C CYS A 303 -19.91 -18.85 10.47
N LEU A 304 -18.83 -19.50 10.89
CA LEU A 304 -17.95 -20.25 9.99
C LEU A 304 -18.61 -21.46 9.33
N ASN A 305 -19.62 -22.06 10.00
CA ASN A 305 -20.33 -23.20 9.45
C ASN A 305 -21.55 -22.81 8.56
N SER A 306 -22.15 -21.65 8.80
CA SER A 306 -23.33 -21.19 8.09
C SER A 306 -23.39 -19.66 8.10
N PRO A 307 -22.56 -18.95 7.31
CA PRO A 307 -22.45 -17.50 7.36
C PRO A 307 -23.78 -16.79 7.12
N GLN A 308 -24.54 -17.21 6.12
CA GLN A 308 -25.83 -16.60 5.81
C GLN A 308 -26.86 -16.76 6.93
N GLN A 309 -26.89 -17.94 7.59
CA GLN A 309 -27.76 -18.15 8.74
C GLN A 309 -27.33 -17.29 9.94
N TYR A 310 -26.03 -17.12 10.15
CA TYR A 310 -25.48 -16.22 11.18
C TYR A 310 -25.91 -14.78 10.92
N PHE A 311 -25.75 -14.30 9.68
CA PHE A 311 -26.18 -12.97 9.24
C PHE A 311 -27.66 -12.74 9.55
N ASN A 312 -28.55 -13.66 9.15
CA ASN A 312 -29.98 -13.53 9.39
C ASN A 312 -30.35 -13.50 10.89
N ASN A 313 -29.56 -14.16 11.73
CA ASN A 313 -29.79 -14.18 13.19
C ASN A 313 -29.24 -12.92 13.90
N HIS A 314 -28.35 -12.15 13.24
CA HIS A 314 -27.70 -10.96 13.78
C HIS A 314 -27.90 -9.74 12.87
N GLN A 315 -29.03 -9.69 12.18
CA GLN A 315 -29.32 -8.69 11.14
C GLN A 315 -29.15 -7.26 11.64
N ASP A 316 -29.59 -6.96 12.86
CA ASP A 316 -29.47 -5.63 13.47
C ASP A 316 -28.01 -5.11 13.47
N ARG A 317 -27.01 -5.97 13.79
CA ARG A 317 -25.59 -5.59 13.78
C ARG A 317 -25.09 -5.20 12.38
N TYR A 318 -25.52 -5.96 11.38
CA TYR A 318 -25.10 -5.70 9.98
C TYR A 318 -25.81 -4.47 9.42
N GLU A 319 -27.08 -4.24 9.79
CA GLU A 319 -27.82 -3.03 9.41
C GLU A 319 -27.17 -1.78 9.97
N GLU A 320 -26.73 -1.78 11.24
CA GLU A 320 -25.97 -0.68 11.84
C GLU A 320 -24.69 -0.33 11.08
N ARG A 321 -24.05 -1.31 10.46
CA ARG A 321 -22.88 -1.15 9.59
C ARG A 321 -23.23 -0.83 8.13
N GLY A 322 -24.53 -0.75 7.79
CA GLY A 322 -25.04 -0.43 6.46
C GLY A 322 -25.03 -1.62 5.48
N PHE A 323 -25.00 -2.85 5.99
CA PHE A 323 -25.12 -4.06 5.18
C PHE A 323 -26.57 -4.48 4.97
N GLU A 324 -26.87 -4.98 3.76
CA GLU A 324 -28.19 -5.47 3.35
C GLU A 324 -28.21 -7.01 3.26
N GLU A 325 -29.40 -7.58 2.93
CA GLU A 325 -29.69 -9.03 2.99
C GLU A 325 -28.84 -9.96 2.07
N GLU A 326 -28.02 -9.44 1.18
CA GLU A 326 -27.28 -10.22 0.16
C GLU A 326 -25.78 -9.96 0.20
N GLU A 327 -25.16 -9.90 1.37
CA GLU A 327 -23.71 -9.79 1.45
C GLU A 327 -23.00 -11.14 1.17
N ASP A 328 -21.78 -11.07 0.64
CA ASP A 328 -20.98 -12.26 0.42
C ASP A 328 -20.47 -12.87 1.74
N GLU A 329 -20.29 -14.20 1.74
CA GLU A 329 -19.91 -14.95 2.94
C GLU A 329 -18.59 -14.45 3.56
N ASN A 330 -17.67 -13.94 2.76
CA ASN A 330 -16.39 -13.44 3.23
C ASN A 330 -16.58 -12.15 4.04
N THR A 331 -17.41 -11.24 3.54
CA THR A 331 -17.81 -10.01 4.25
C THR A 331 -18.52 -10.33 5.56
N ILE A 332 -19.46 -11.28 5.53
CA ILE A 332 -20.20 -11.71 6.74
C ILE A 332 -19.24 -12.23 7.80
N ILE A 333 -18.33 -13.16 7.45
CA ILE A 333 -17.38 -13.75 8.40
C ILE A 333 -16.41 -12.68 8.94
N TRP A 334 -15.97 -11.75 8.08
CA TRP A 334 -15.05 -10.71 8.49
C TRP A 334 -15.64 -9.79 9.56
N PHE A 335 -16.84 -9.27 9.33
CA PHE A 335 -17.50 -8.40 10.30
C PHE A 335 -18.00 -9.15 11.53
N ALA A 336 -18.44 -10.41 11.40
CA ALA A 336 -18.71 -11.24 12.56
C ALA A 336 -17.48 -11.37 13.47
N MET A 337 -16.29 -11.58 12.89
CA MET A 337 -15.04 -11.66 13.67
C MET A 337 -14.74 -10.34 14.39
N VAL A 338 -14.91 -9.21 13.72
CA VAL A 338 -14.71 -7.88 14.31
C VAL A 338 -15.66 -7.67 15.48
N ASP A 339 -16.96 -7.91 15.29
CA ASP A 339 -17.98 -7.69 16.31
C ASP A 339 -17.78 -8.60 17.51
N GLU A 340 -17.48 -9.88 17.30
CA GLU A 340 -17.20 -10.83 18.37
C GLU A 340 -15.90 -10.46 19.15
N MET A 341 -14.91 -9.86 18.49
CA MET A 341 -13.73 -9.34 19.19
C MET A 341 -14.04 -8.10 20.04
N ILE A 342 -14.86 -7.20 19.53
CA ILE A 342 -15.28 -5.99 20.27
C ILE A 342 -16.14 -6.39 21.47
N GLU A 343 -17.14 -7.24 21.28
CA GLU A 343 -17.98 -7.73 22.37
C GLU A 343 -17.20 -8.53 23.42
N GLY A 344 -16.19 -9.29 22.96
CA GLY A 344 -15.26 -10.00 23.82
C GLY A 344 -14.19 -9.13 24.46
N GLN A 345 -14.23 -7.80 24.29
CA GLN A 345 -13.27 -6.84 24.85
C GLN A 345 -11.81 -7.12 24.45
N THR A 346 -11.60 -7.75 23.29
CA THR A 346 -10.27 -8.08 22.75
C THR A 346 -9.86 -7.16 21.61
N ALA A 347 -10.79 -6.33 21.14
CA ALA A 347 -10.57 -5.24 20.20
C ALA A 347 -11.44 -4.05 20.58
N VAL A 348 -11.07 -2.87 20.08
CA VAL A 348 -11.82 -1.63 20.22
C VAL A 348 -11.94 -0.96 18.86
N GLU A 349 -13.12 -0.40 18.58
CA GLU A 349 -13.34 0.44 17.41
C GLU A 349 -13.28 1.91 17.83
N LEU A 350 -12.35 2.67 17.26
CA LEU A 350 -12.11 4.08 17.56
C LEU A 350 -12.31 4.93 16.30
N ASP A 351 -13.00 6.05 16.46
CA ASP A 351 -13.10 7.06 15.40
C ASP A 351 -11.71 7.66 15.10
N TRP A 352 -11.45 8.04 13.86
CA TRP A 352 -10.19 8.67 13.48
C TRP A 352 -9.90 10.00 14.21
N LYS A 353 -10.93 10.63 14.81
CA LYS A 353 -10.83 11.85 15.61
C LYS A 353 -10.76 11.59 17.11
N THR A 354 -10.68 10.33 17.55
CA THR A 354 -10.53 9.97 18.95
C THR A 354 -9.42 10.80 19.59
N ASP A 355 -9.68 11.37 20.75
CA ASP A 355 -8.68 12.10 21.48
C ASP A 355 -7.70 11.18 22.23
N ARG A 356 -6.60 11.78 22.71
CA ARG A 356 -5.52 11.03 23.36
C ARG A 356 -5.98 10.30 24.62
N GLU A 357 -6.84 10.93 25.41
CA GLU A 357 -7.33 10.41 26.68
C GLU A 357 -8.20 9.18 26.46
N GLU A 358 -9.14 9.26 25.54
CA GLU A 358 -10.00 8.14 25.14
C GLU A 358 -9.17 6.99 24.54
N PHE A 359 -8.24 7.29 23.64
CA PHE A 359 -7.33 6.28 23.09
C PHE A 359 -6.53 5.58 24.19
N ALA A 360 -5.96 6.35 25.14
CA ALA A 360 -5.15 5.79 26.22
C ALA A 360 -5.99 4.89 27.15
N GLU A 361 -7.22 5.27 27.46
CA GLU A 361 -8.15 4.47 28.30
C GLU A 361 -8.49 3.16 27.62
N GLN A 362 -8.91 3.18 26.36
CA GLN A 362 -9.28 2.00 25.60
C GLN A 362 -8.10 1.04 25.41
N MET A 363 -6.93 1.57 25.05
CA MET A 363 -5.73 0.75 24.88
C MET A 363 -5.20 0.20 26.20
N GLN A 364 -5.37 0.89 27.32
CA GLN A 364 -5.04 0.39 28.65
C GLN A 364 -5.94 -0.81 29.04
N GLU A 365 -7.23 -0.75 28.68
CA GLU A 365 -8.16 -1.86 28.91
C GLU A 365 -7.72 -3.09 28.10
N LEU A 366 -7.44 -2.96 26.82
CA LEU A 366 -6.92 -4.05 25.97
C LEU A 366 -5.58 -4.61 26.46
N ALA A 367 -4.72 -3.77 27.02
CA ALA A 367 -3.41 -4.18 27.54
C ALA A 367 -3.48 -4.84 28.92
N SER A 368 -4.60 -4.73 29.65
CA SER A 368 -4.73 -5.15 31.04
C SER A 368 -4.43 -6.63 31.28
N GLU A 369 -4.83 -7.49 30.33
CA GLU A 369 -4.61 -8.95 30.42
C GLU A 369 -3.17 -9.38 30.11
N THR A 370 -2.36 -8.47 29.54
CA THR A 370 -0.99 -8.78 29.09
C THR A 370 0.10 -8.25 30.02
N ASN A 371 -0.25 -7.58 31.12
CA ASN A 371 0.66 -6.88 32.02
C ASN A 371 1.53 -5.82 31.32
N LEU A 372 1.05 -5.26 30.22
CA LEU A 372 1.70 -4.15 29.52
C LEU A 372 1.35 -2.83 30.21
N GLU A 373 2.36 -2.02 30.46
CA GLU A 373 2.15 -0.67 30.99
C GLU A 373 1.81 0.28 29.85
N LEU A 374 0.85 1.18 30.05
CA LEU A 374 0.57 2.32 29.21
C LEU A 374 0.52 3.57 30.10
N LYS A 375 1.19 4.64 29.68
CA LYS A 375 1.11 5.96 30.33
C LYS A 375 0.71 6.99 29.28
N ALA A 376 -0.35 7.73 29.57
CA ALA A 376 -0.85 8.76 28.65
C ALA A 376 0.21 9.81 28.28
N GLU A 377 1.17 10.09 29.18
CA GLU A 377 2.28 10.99 28.91
C GLU A 377 3.31 10.50 27.87
N TRP A 378 3.24 9.24 27.46
CA TRP A 378 4.04 8.75 26.33
C TRP A 378 3.50 9.21 24.99
N LEU A 379 2.21 9.55 24.95
CA LEU A 379 1.48 9.88 23.73
C LEU A 379 1.55 11.39 23.50
N ASP A 380 1.88 11.80 22.29
CA ASP A 380 1.90 13.22 21.90
C ASP A 380 0.48 13.78 21.90
N GLU A 381 0.28 14.94 22.56
CA GLU A 381 -1.04 15.62 22.60
C GLU A 381 -1.53 16.04 21.20
N ALA A 382 -0.63 16.36 20.31
CA ALA A 382 -0.94 16.72 18.92
C ALA A 382 -0.86 15.54 17.96
N GLY A 383 -0.67 14.32 18.49
CA GLY A 383 -0.57 13.10 17.69
C GLY A 383 -1.94 12.60 17.22
N GLU A 384 -1.89 11.61 16.36
CA GLU A 384 -3.04 10.87 15.83
C GLU A 384 -2.89 9.37 16.16
N VAL A 385 -3.96 8.60 16.04
CA VAL A 385 -4.00 7.16 16.38
C VAL A 385 -2.80 6.37 15.82
N PRO A 386 -2.38 6.51 14.55
CA PRO A 386 -1.22 5.76 14.03
C PRO A 386 0.10 6.13 14.72
N ALA A 387 0.28 7.40 15.11
CA ALA A 387 1.47 7.85 15.82
C ALA A 387 1.51 7.32 17.25
N TRP A 388 0.37 7.30 17.93
CA TRP A 388 0.25 6.73 19.27
C TRP A 388 0.48 5.22 19.26
N CYS A 389 -0.09 4.51 18.30
CA CYS A 389 0.19 3.08 18.11
C CYS A 389 1.67 2.79 17.90
N ARG A 390 2.38 3.65 17.14
CA ARG A 390 3.83 3.53 16.96
C ARG A 390 4.58 3.68 18.28
N THR A 391 4.18 4.65 19.09
CA THR A 391 4.75 4.84 20.43
C THR A 391 4.55 3.61 21.31
N LEU A 392 3.34 3.04 21.33
CA LEU A 392 3.06 1.82 22.09
C LEU A 392 3.89 0.64 21.59
N ASP A 393 3.98 0.45 20.30
CA ASP A 393 4.79 -0.59 19.67
C ASP A 393 6.27 -0.51 20.06
N GLU A 394 6.82 0.73 20.18
CA GLU A 394 8.19 0.96 20.65
C GLU A 394 8.34 0.62 22.14
N LYS A 395 7.39 1.04 22.99
CA LYS A 395 7.39 0.79 24.43
C LYS A 395 7.21 -0.69 24.76
N TRP A 396 6.37 -1.40 24.00
CA TRP A 396 6.08 -2.81 24.21
C TRP A 396 7.03 -3.76 23.47
N ALA A 397 8.02 -3.21 22.77
CA ALA A 397 8.99 -3.97 21.98
C ALA A 397 9.74 -5.04 22.82
N GLU A 398 10.12 -4.71 24.05
CA GLU A 398 10.84 -5.63 24.94
C GLU A 398 9.98 -6.80 25.41
N HIS A 399 8.65 -6.63 25.41
CA HIS A 399 7.67 -7.64 25.76
C HIS A 399 7.16 -8.44 24.55
N ASP A 400 7.62 -8.07 23.34
CA ASP A 400 7.26 -8.72 22.08
C ASP A 400 5.80 -8.52 21.65
N TYR A 401 5.18 -7.41 22.11
CA TYR A 401 3.82 -7.04 21.75
C TYR A 401 3.79 -5.83 20.81
N CYS A 402 2.69 -5.67 20.12
CA CYS A 402 2.38 -4.54 19.24
C CYS A 402 0.87 -4.37 19.08
N VAL A 403 0.49 -3.23 18.48
CA VAL A 403 -0.89 -2.91 18.15
C VAL A 403 -1.21 -3.35 16.72
N GLY A 404 -2.18 -4.25 16.59
CA GLY A 404 -2.78 -4.64 15.31
C GLY A 404 -3.99 -3.78 14.98
N CYS A 405 -4.28 -3.65 13.68
CA CYS A 405 -5.49 -3.04 13.16
C CYS A 405 -6.15 -3.97 12.15
N ILE A 406 -7.47 -4.13 12.27
CA ILE A 406 -8.33 -4.81 11.29
C ILE A 406 -8.96 -3.73 10.41
N ASP A 407 -8.72 -3.82 9.10
CA ASP A 407 -9.29 -2.89 8.13
C ASP A 407 -10.77 -3.25 7.85
N ILE A 408 -11.65 -2.35 8.18
CA ILE A 408 -13.10 -2.49 7.95
C ILE A 408 -13.61 -1.56 6.84
N ASN A 409 -12.70 -0.93 6.08
CA ASN A 409 -13.01 0.02 5.01
C ASN A 409 -13.91 1.19 5.47
N SER A 410 -13.73 1.67 6.71
CA SER A 410 -14.42 2.83 7.29
C SER A 410 -13.43 3.88 7.79
N ASP A 411 -13.95 4.98 8.32
CA ASP A 411 -13.17 6.04 8.98
C ASP A 411 -12.75 5.64 10.41
N SER A 412 -13.14 4.45 10.88
CA SER A 412 -12.81 3.95 12.22
C SER A 412 -11.62 2.98 12.17
N TYR A 413 -10.92 2.88 13.27
CA TYR A 413 -9.82 1.94 13.50
C TYR A 413 -10.24 0.83 14.46
N VAL A 414 -10.22 -0.42 14.02
CA VAL A 414 -10.42 -1.58 14.89
C VAL A 414 -9.07 -2.05 15.39
N LEU A 415 -8.74 -1.71 16.63
CA LEU A 415 -7.43 -1.97 17.23
C LEU A 415 -7.47 -3.15 18.20
N PHE A 416 -6.38 -3.90 18.26
CA PHE A 416 -6.19 -4.99 19.21
C PHE A 416 -4.71 -5.13 19.59
N VAL A 417 -4.44 -5.72 20.74
CA VAL A 417 -3.07 -6.00 21.22
C VAL A 417 -2.68 -7.44 20.88
N SER A 418 -1.53 -7.63 20.27
CA SER A 418 -1.07 -8.96 19.84
C SER A 418 0.43 -9.14 20.04
N GLN A 419 0.86 -10.40 20.18
CA GLN A 419 2.27 -10.75 20.01
C GLN A 419 2.70 -10.47 18.57
N ARG A 420 3.93 -9.99 18.37
CA ARG A 420 4.46 -9.63 17.05
C ARG A 420 4.42 -10.77 16.05
N ASP A 421 4.82 -11.97 16.50
CA ASP A 421 4.82 -13.16 15.67
C ASP A 421 3.41 -13.54 15.20
N ASN A 422 2.43 -13.41 16.07
CA ASN A 422 1.03 -13.67 15.73
C ASN A 422 0.52 -12.63 14.73
N LEU A 423 0.84 -11.35 14.93
CA LEU A 423 0.40 -10.31 14.02
C LEU A 423 1.01 -10.49 12.62
N GLU A 424 2.27 -10.88 12.50
CA GLU A 424 2.89 -11.20 11.20
C GLU A 424 2.13 -12.31 10.47
N MET A 425 1.76 -13.37 11.19
CA MET A 425 0.96 -14.47 10.63
C MET A 425 -0.45 -14.01 10.26
N LEU A 426 -1.09 -13.16 11.08
CA LEU A 426 -2.41 -12.59 10.83
C LEU A 426 -2.42 -11.70 9.58
N GLU A 427 -1.38 -10.87 9.40
CA GLU A 427 -1.21 -10.06 8.18
C GLU A 427 -1.20 -10.95 6.92
N ALA A 428 -0.41 -12.03 6.94
CA ALA A 428 -0.32 -12.94 5.79
C ALA A 428 -1.61 -13.76 5.56
N LEU A 429 -2.31 -14.16 6.63
CA LEU A 429 -3.56 -14.91 6.54
C LEU A 429 -4.72 -14.05 6.03
N SER A 430 -4.82 -12.79 6.45
CA SER A 430 -5.88 -11.89 6.03
C SER A 430 -5.87 -11.66 4.50
N LEU A 431 -4.68 -11.64 3.90
CA LEU A 431 -4.54 -11.55 2.44
C LEU A 431 -5.04 -12.79 1.69
N LYS A 432 -5.14 -13.96 2.35
CA LYS A 432 -5.69 -15.19 1.74
C LYS A 432 -7.20 -15.16 1.58
N VAL A 433 -7.85 -14.26 2.28
CA VAL A 433 -9.30 -14.04 2.24
C VAL A 433 -9.64 -12.65 1.68
N ASP A 434 -8.72 -12.03 0.94
CA ASP A 434 -8.86 -10.70 0.33
C ASP A 434 -9.27 -9.60 1.34
N GLN A 435 -8.85 -9.77 2.59
CA GLN A 435 -9.05 -8.83 3.70
C GLN A 435 -7.71 -8.32 4.21
N ARG A 436 -7.71 -7.38 5.14
CA ARG A 436 -6.48 -6.76 5.61
C ARG A 436 -6.43 -6.63 7.12
N ILE A 437 -5.42 -7.28 7.70
CA ILE A 437 -4.92 -7.00 9.05
C ILE A 437 -3.54 -6.41 8.90
N MET A 438 -3.18 -5.43 9.71
CA MET A 438 -1.87 -4.81 9.66
C MET A 438 -1.45 -4.26 11.01
N ARG A 439 -0.19 -3.86 11.13
CA ARG A 439 0.24 -3.03 12.27
C ARG A 439 -0.43 -1.65 12.21
N ALA A 440 -1.01 -1.23 13.31
CA ALA A 440 -1.74 0.03 13.39
C ALA A 440 -0.87 1.27 13.11
N CYS A 441 0.43 1.22 13.37
CA CYS A 441 1.36 2.31 13.04
C CYS A 441 1.59 2.54 11.54
N ARG A 442 1.00 1.70 10.65
CA ARG A 442 1.08 1.82 9.18
C ARG A 442 -0.19 2.36 8.53
N LEU A 443 -1.17 2.77 9.32
CA LEU A 443 -2.42 3.37 8.89
C LEU A 443 -2.23 4.70 8.16
#